data_d75d691dee545b4f3b29181085ac0dd3
#
_entry.id   d75d691dee545b4f3b29181085ac0dd3
#
_cell.length_a   1.000
_cell.length_b   1.000
_cell.length_c   1.000
_cell.angle_alpha   90.00
_cell.angle_beta   90.00
_cell.angle_gamma   90.00
#
_symmetry.space_group_name_H-M   'P 1'
#
loop_
_entity.id
_entity.type
_entity.pdbx_description
1 polymer ?
#
loop_
_entity_poly.entity_id
_entity_poly.type
_entity_poly.pdbx_seq_one_letter_code
_entity_poly.pdbx_strand_id
1 'polypeptide(L)'
;MSAEYMHIGIPITNRKPNMTYNEGGKFWVSKVDDYDYKIEYLKFEEGTPFPEELHRHPHVAYQVDDLDKYMADADRVICGPMSMGDDARLAFISKDGAIIELYQQL
;
A
#
# COMPACT_ATOMS: atom_id res chain seq x y z
N MET A 1 -19.33 -4.79 -6.49
CA MET A 1 -17.95 -4.51 -6.06
C MET A 1 -17.56 -3.14 -6.55
N SER A 2 -16.90 -2.34 -5.71
CA SER A 2 -16.54 -0.97 -6.03
C SER A 2 -15.10 -0.71 -5.60
N ALA A 3 -14.30 -0.15 -6.51
CA ALA A 3 -12.90 0.20 -6.26
C ALA A 3 -12.63 1.61 -6.74
N GLU A 4 -12.15 2.47 -5.82
CA GLU A 4 -11.82 3.86 -6.13
C GLU A 4 -10.31 4.07 -6.01
N TYR A 5 -9.74 4.72 -7.02
CA TYR A 5 -8.31 5.01 -7.02
C TYR A 5 -7.95 5.92 -5.84
N MET A 6 -6.89 5.56 -5.12
CA MET A 6 -6.37 6.36 -4.01
C MET A 6 -5.04 7.03 -4.37
N HIS A 7 -4.05 6.24 -4.75
CA HIS A 7 -2.71 6.74 -5.05
C HIS A 7 -1.87 5.68 -5.76
N ILE A 8 -0.73 6.12 -6.26
CA ILE A 8 0.32 5.20 -6.70
C ILE A 8 1.45 5.26 -5.70
N GLY A 9 1.90 4.11 -5.22
CA GLY A 9 3.01 3.99 -4.29
C GLY A 9 4.31 3.73 -5.04
N ILE A 10 5.32 4.56 -4.78
CA ILE A 10 6.63 4.47 -5.43
C ILE A 10 7.69 4.21 -4.37
N PRO A 11 8.32 3.02 -4.35
CA PRO A 11 9.41 2.77 -3.41
C PRO A 11 10.66 3.53 -3.83
N ILE A 12 11.36 4.11 -2.85
CA ILE A 12 12.59 4.87 -3.07
C ILE A 12 13.66 4.43 -2.07
N THR A 13 14.93 4.72 -2.40
CA THR A 13 16.05 4.30 -1.57
C THR A 13 16.55 5.39 -0.63
N ASN A 14 16.28 6.66 -0.95
CA ASN A 14 16.68 7.80 -0.13
C ASN A 14 15.46 8.59 0.27
N ARG A 15 15.38 9.00 1.54
CA ARG A 15 14.23 9.77 2.03
C ARG A 15 14.09 11.10 1.33
N LYS A 16 12.84 11.50 1.11
CA LYS A 16 12.49 12.85 0.67
C LYS A 16 12.15 13.70 1.91
N PRO A 17 12.18 15.04 1.78
CA PRO A 17 11.73 15.91 2.88
C PRO A 17 10.27 15.63 3.24
N ASN A 18 9.92 15.87 4.50
CA ASN A 18 8.56 15.81 5.02
C ASN A 18 7.92 14.42 5.04
N MET A 19 8.74 13.38 5.08
CA MET A 19 8.23 12.02 5.27
C MET A 19 7.98 11.73 6.74
N THR A 20 6.99 10.88 7.01
CA THR A 20 6.65 10.41 8.34
C THR A 20 7.06 8.95 8.48
N TYR A 21 7.65 8.60 9.62
CA TYR A 21 8.04 7.22 9.89
C TYR A 21 6.90 6.44 10.53
N ASN A 22 6.62 5.26 10.00
CA ASN A 22 5.66 4.31 10.57
C ASN A 22 6.44 3.23 11.30
N GLU A 23 6.36 3.22 12.64
CA GLU A 23 7.13 2.27 13.46
C GLU A 23 6.68 0.83 13.28
N GLY A 24 5.39 0.60 13.17
CA GLY A 24 4.87 -0.76 13.01
C GLY A 24 5.28 -1.40 11.70
N GLY A 25 5.29 -0.62 10.63
CA GLY A 25 5.67 -1.09 9.31
C GLY A 25 7.15 -0.92 8.98
N LYS A 26 7.87 -0.15 9.77
CA LYS A 26 9.28 0.18 9.55
C LYS A 26 9.52 0.73 8.15
N PHE A 27 8.76 1.80 7.82
CA PHE A 27 8.93 2.52 6.57
C PHE A 27 8.63 4.00 6.76
N TRP A 28 9.21 4.80 5.87
CA TRP A 28 8.91 6.22 5.75
C TRP A 28 7.93 6.43 4.61
N VAL A 29 7.00 7.36 4.78
CA VAL A 29 5.97 7.60 3.79
C VAL A 29 5.73 9.10 3.62
N SER A 30 5.56 9.53 2.37
CA SER A 30 5.19 10.91 2.05
C SER A 30 3.66 11.04 2.08
N LYS A 31 3.20 12.30 2.15
CA LYS A 31 1.77 12.58 2.05
C LYS A 31 1.37 12.59 0.57
N VAL A 32 0.28 11.92 0.28
CA VAL A 32 -0.24 11.83 -1.09
C VAL A 32 -0.55 13.23 -1.64
N ASP A 33 -1.08 14.11 -0.79
CA ASP A 33 -1.48 15.46 -1.21
C ASP A 33 -0.30 16.42 -1.45
N ASP A 34 0.93 16.03 -1.11
CA ASP A 34 2.10 16.84 -1.40
C ASP A 34 2.49 16.81 -2.88
N TYR A 35 1.90 15.93 -3.67
CA TYR A 35 2.24 15.73 -5.08
C TYR A 35 1.00 15.76 -5.96
N ASP A 36 1.15 16.28 -7.17
CA ASP A 36 0.01 16.56 -8.06
C ASP A 36 -0.78 15.33 -8.52
N TYR A 37 -0.13 14.18 -8.62
CA TYR A 37 -0.77 13.00 -9.21
C TYR A 37 -1.07 11.91 -8.18
N LYS A 38 -1.28 12.31 -6.94
CA LYS A 38 -1.55 11.37 -5.84
C LYS A 38 -0.46 10.30 -5.74
N ILE A 39 0.79 10.74 -5.71
CA ILE A 39 1.93 9.85 -5.56
C ILE A 39 2.29 9.75 -4.08
N GLU A 40 2.45 8.51 -3.61
CA GLU A 40 2.94 8.24 -2.26
C GLU A 40 4.31 7.59 -2.38
N TYR A 41 5.35 8.26 -1.86
CA TYR A 41 6.69 7.69 -1.84
C TYR A 41 6.90 6.93 -0.54
N LEU A 42 7.57 5.77 -0.63
CA LEU A 42 7.83 4.91 0.51
C LEU A 42 9.31 4.51 0.53
N LYS A 43 9.90 4.58 1.71
CA LYS A 43 11.24 4.05 1.92
C LYS A 43 11.18 3.03 3.04
N PHE A 44 11.36 1.76 2.71
CA PHE A 44 11.34 0.68 3.69
C PHE A 44 12.69 0.60 4.40
N GLU A 45 12.65 0.32 5.70
CA GLU A 45 13.85 0.12 6.51
C GLU A 45 14.08 -1.36 6.75
N GLU A 46 15.31 -1.69 7.15
CA GLU A 46 15.66 -3.05 7.50
C GLU A 46 14.76 -3.57 8.61
N GLY A 47 14.31 -4.80 8.48
CA GLY A 47 13.43 -5.43 9.46
C GLY A 47 11.95 -5.16 9.25
N THR A 48 11.58 -4.43 8.18
CA THR A 48 10.16 -4.22 7.87
C THR A 48 9.45 -5.56 7.65
N PRO A 49 8.19 -5.70 8.13
CA PRO A 49 7.42 -6.91 7.86
C PRO A 49 6.88 -6.99 6.43
N PHE A 50 6.96 -5.90 5.65
CA PHE A 50 6.48 -5.93 4.28
C PHE A 50 7.44 -6.70 3.37
N PRO A 51 6.91 -7.58 2.48
CA PRO A 51 7.75 -8.37 1.59
C PRO A 51 8.60 -7.50 0.66
N GLU A 52 9.77 -8.03 0.28
CA GLU A 52 10.72 -7.33 -0.56
C GLU A 52 10.15 -6.93 -1.91
N GLU A 53 9.20 -7.68 -2.41
CA GLU A 53 8.49 -7.36 -3.65
C GLU A 53 7.92 -5.93 -3.64
N LEU A 54 7.42 -5.49 -2.49
CA LEU A 54 6.87 -4.13 -2.32
C LEU A 54 7.95 -3.07 -2.23
N HIS A 55 9.18 -3.44 -1.88
CA HIS A 55 10.30 -2.50 -1.81
C HIS A 55 10.89 -2.19 -3.18
N ARG A 56 10.61 -3.04 -4.18
CA ARG A 56 11.25 -2.97 -5.49
C ARG A 56 10.34 -2.48 -6.59
N HIS A 57 9.03 -2.55 -6.38
CA HIS A 57 8.06 -2.27 -7.44
C HIS A 57 7.01 -1.28 -6.98
N PRO A 58 6.58 -0.38 -7.88
CA PRO A 58 5.43 0.47 -7.59
C PRO A 58 4.17 -0.36 -7.39
N HIS A 59 3.20 0.22 -6.69
CA HIS A 59 1.88 -0.37 -6.56
C HIS A 59 0.81 0.70 -6.72
N VAL A 60 -0.40 0.29 -7.08
CA VAL A 60 -1.54 1.18 -7.19
C VAL A 60 -2.49 0.86 -6.05
N ALA A 61 -2.96 1.88 -5.34
CA ALA A 61 -3.86 1.70 -4.21
C ALA A 61 -5.29 2.04 -4.57
N TYR A 62 -6.21 1.19 -4.15
CA TYR A 62 -7.64 1.38 -4.32
C TYR A 62 -8.36 1.23 -2.99
N GLN A 63 -9.32 2.11 -2.76
CA GLN A 63 -10.28 1.91 -1.68
C GLN A 63 -11.41 1.04 -2.20
N VAL A 64 -11.71 -0.04 -1.47
CA VAL A 64 -12.71 -1.02 -1.88
C VAL A 64 -13.80 -1.15 -0.83
N ASP A 65 -14.97 -1.61 -1.26
CA ASP A 65 -16.12 -1.82 -0.38
C ASP A 65 -16.06 -3.16 0.35
N ASP A 66 -15.37 -4.15 -0.20
CA ASP A 66 -15.29 -5.49 0.38
C ASP A 66 -13.92 -6.11 0.10
N LEU A 67 -13.02 -5.95 1.05
CA LEU A 67 -11.63 -6.42 0.94
C LEU A 67 -11.56 -7.91 0.63
N ASP A 68 -12.38 -8.71 1.33
CA ASP A 68 -12.30 -10.16 1.20
C ASP A 68 -12.64 -10.64 -0.21
N LYS A 69 -13.61 -9.99 -0.85
CA LYS A 69 -13.98 -10.33 -2.24
C LYS A 69 -12.86 -10.03 -3.22
N TYR A 70 -12.22 -8.87 -3.06
CA TYR A 70 -11.10 -8.51 -3.93
C TYR A 70 -9.89 -9.42 -3.71
N MET A 71 -9.63 -9.81 -2.47
CA MET A 71 -8.57 -10.76 -2.17
C MET A 71 -8.83 -12.12 -2.79
N ALA A 72 -10.09 -12.59 -2.74
CA ALA A 72 -10.47 -13.87 -3.32
C ALA A 72 -10.31 -13.89 -4.84
N ASP A 73 -10.45 -12.74 -5.50
CA ASP A 73 -10.31 -12.60 -6.96
C ASP A 73 -8.85 -12.39 -7.39
N ALA A 74 -7.93 -12.23 -6.46
CA ALA A 74 -6.53 -11.97 -6.78
C ALA A 74 -5.86 -13.20 -7.38
N ASP A 75 -4.84 -12.96 -8.20
CA ASP A 75 -3.99 -14.06 -8.67
C ASP A 75 -3.14 -14.60 -7.53
N ARG A 76 -2.71 -13.70 -6.64
CA ARG A 76 -1.91 -14.05 -5.46
C ARG A 76 -2.07 -12.97 -4.41
N VAL A 77 -2.16 -13.34 -3.13
CA VAL A 77 -2.09 -12.38 -2.04
C VAL A 77 -0.62 -12.23 -1.64
N ILE A 78 -0.10 -11.01 -1.73
CA ILE A 78 1.29 -10.72 -1.38
C ILE A 78 1.45 -10.62 0.13
N CYS A 79 0.57 -9.86 0.78
CA CYS A 79 0.54 -9.81 2.25
C CYS A 79 -0.80 -9.26 2.74
N GLY A 80 -1.13 -9.56 3.98
CA GLY A 80 -2.37 -9.16 4.60
C GLY A 80 -3.43 -10.27 4.60
N PRO A 81 -4.66 -9.98 5.04
CA PRO A 81 -5.13 -8.67 5.46
C PRO A 81 -4.51 -8.25 6.79
N MET A 82 -4.33 -6.96 6.95
CA MET A 82 -3.80 -6.39 8.18
C MET A 82 -4.64 -5.20 8.62
N SER A 83 -4.71 -4.99 9.94
CA SER A 83 -5.45 -3.86 10.48
C SER A 83 -4.63 -2.58 10.41
N MET A 84 -5.31 -1.48 10.07
CA MET A 84 -4.75 -0.14 10.11
C MET A 84 -5.52 0.64 11.19
N GLY A 85 -5.08 0.48 12.44
CA GLY A 85 -5.85 0.96 13.57
C GLY A 85 -7.16 0.18 13.70
N ASP A 86 -8.19 0.84 14.26
CA ASP A 86 -9.50 0.21 14.44
C ASP A 86 -10.45 0.47 13.26
N ASP A 87 -10.04 1.32 12.32
CA ASP A 87 -10.95 1.91 11.34
C ASP A 87 -10.78 1.36 9.93
N ALA A 88 -9.73 0.61 9.68
CA ALA A 88 -9.44 0.16 8.31
C ALA A 88 -8.66 -1.14 8.28
N ARG A 89 -8.75 -1.82 7.14
CA ARG A 89 -7.96 -3.01 6.84
C ARG A 89 -7.34 -2.83 5.47
N LEU A 90 -6.18 -3.45 5.26
CA LEU A 90 -5.56 -3.44 3.94
C LEU A 90 -4.89 -4.76 3.60
N ALA A 91 -4.66 -4.96 2.31
CA ALA A 91 -3.89 -6.09 1.81
C ALA A 91 -3.20 -5.66 0.51
N PHE A 92 -2.12 -6.34 0.18
CA PHE A 92 -1.47 -6.20 -1.12
C PHE A 92 -1.67 -7.48 -1.90
N ILE A 93 -2.08 -7.34 -3.15
CA ILE A 93 -2.33 -8.47 -4.04
C ILE A 93 -1.58 -8.29 -5.36
N SER A 94 -1.45 -9.39 -6.10
CA SER A 94 -1.04 -9.36 -7.49
C SER A 94 -2.26 -9.73 -8.34
N LYS A 95 -2.55 -8.90 -9.34
CA LYS A 95 -3.66 -9.13 -10.27
C LYS A 95 -3.29 -8.60 -11.64
N ASP A 96 -3.39 -9.45 -12.64
CA ASP A 96 -3.11 -9.09 -14.03
C ASP A 96 -1.70 -8.48 -14.22
N GLY A 97 -0.73 -8.95 -13.46
CA GLY A 97 0.64 -8.47 -13.50
C GLY A 97 0.92 -7.21 -12.71
N ALA A 98 -0.09 -6.64 -12.06
CA ALA A 98 0.06 -5.42 -11.26
C ALA A 98 0.07 -5.74 -9.76
N ILE A 99 0.83 -4.95 -9.01
CA ILE A 99 0.76 -4.97 -7.54
C ILE A 99 -0.26 -3.94 -7.13
N ILE A 100 -1.27 -4.37 -6.37
CA ILE A 100 -2.39 -3.53 -5.97
C ILE A 100 -2.52 -3.56 -4.46
N GLU A 101 -2.58 -2.39 -3.86
CA GLU A 101 -2.95 -2.23 -2.46
C GLU A 101 -4.46 -2.07 -2.37
N LEU A 102 -5.10 -2.88 -1.56
CA LEU A 102 -6.54 -2.82 -1.31
C LEU A 102 -6.76 -2.27 0.09
N TYR A 103 -7.54 -1.20 0.19
CA TYR A 103 -7.85 -0.54 1.46
C TYR A 103 -9.35 -0.53 1.66
N GLN A 104 -9.79 -0.99 2.82
CA GLN A 104 -11.21 -0.95 3.18
C GLN A 104 -11.40 -0.15 4.47
N GLN A 105 -12.19 0.90 4.38
CA GLN A 105 -12.62 1.70 5.53
C GLN A 105 -13.73 0.93 6.25
N LEU A 106 -13.59 0.70 7.53
CA LEU A 106 -14.58 -0.02 8.33
C LEU A 106 -15.61 0.94 8.94
#